data_5e2791ab036255b8766c2f8748b60952
#
_entry.id   5e2791ab036255b8766c2f8748b60952
#
_cell.length_a   1.000
_cell.length_b   1.000
_cell.length_c   1.000
_cell.angle_alpha   90.00
_cell.angle_beta   90.00
_cell.angle_gamma   90.00
#
_symmetry.space_group_name_H-M   'P 1'
#
loop_
_entity.id
_entity.type
_entity.pdbx_description
1 polymer ?
#
loop_
_entity_poly.entity_id
_entity_poly.type
_entity_poly.pdbx_seq_one_letter_code
_entity_poly.pdbx_strand_id
1 'polypeptide(L)'
;MIAVITGDIIQSREIQPELWLKILKKELREIGKSPLNWEIYRGDSFQAELKNPAEALARAILIKAAIKSVRGIDVRMAIGLGDKSHAASTITQSKRAMETLLDHNPKFEQ
;
A
#
# COMPACT_ATOMS: atom_id res chain seq x y z
N MET A 1 -17.41 9.63 1.39
CA MET A 1 -15.94 9.71 1.47
C MET A 1 -15.34 8.32 1.43
N ILE A 2 -14.25 8.17 0.73
CA ILE A 2 -13.49 6.91 0.67
C ILE A 2 -12.06 7.15 1.12
N ALA A 3 -11.36 6.08 1.44
CA ALA A 3 -9.93 6.11 1.67
C ALA A 3 -9.21 5.28 0.60
N VAL A 4 -8.02 5.71 0.22
CA VAL A 4 -7.15 4.95 -0.67
C VAL A 4 -5.83 4.72 0.04
N ILE A 5 -5.42 3.47 0.15
CA ILE A 5 -4.10 3.09 0.66
C ILE A 5 -3.21 2.88 -0.56
N THR A 6 -2.09 3.57 -0.59
CA THR A 6 -1.05 3.37 -1.61
C THR A 6 0.18 2.85 -0.90
N GLY A 7 0.77 1.79 -1.41
CA GLY A 7 1.90 1.16 -0.75
C GLY A 7 2.98 0.69 -1.70
N ASP A 8 4.14 0.46 -1.14
CA ASP A 8 5.35 0.07 -1.86
C ASP A 8 6.16 -0.87 -0.98
N ILE A 9 6.48 -2.05 -1.50
CA ILE A 9 7.24 -3.07 -0.77
C ILE A 9 8.73 -2.75 -0.83
N ILE A 10 9.35 -2.75 0.34
CA ILE A 10 10.80 -2.60 0.49
C ILE A 10 11.35 -3.97 0.82
N GLN A 11 12.18 -4.51 -0.04
CA GLN A 11 12.70 -5.87 0.15
C GLN A 11 14.21 -5.92 0.00
N SER A 12 14.83 -6.88 0.68
CA SER A 12 16.21 -7.21 0.43
C SER A 12 16.31 -8.01 -0.87
N ARG A 13 17.46 -7.94 -1.53
CA ARG A 13 17.70 -8.66 -2.79
C ARG A 13 17.61 -10.18 -2.64
N GLU A 14 17.76 -10.68 -1.42
CA GLU A 14 17.77 -12.10 -1.14
C GLU A 14 16.38 -12.70 -0.97
N ILE A 15 15.36 -11.86 -0.85
CA ILE A 15 13.98 -12.32 -0.62
C ILE A 15 13.27 -12.52 -1.95
N GLN A 16 12.71 -13.71 -2.14
CA GLN A 16 11.96 -14.02 -3.35
C GLN A 16 10.61 -13.32 -3.33
N PRO A 17 10.23 -12.65 -4.43
CA PRO A 17 8.95 -11.90 -4.50
C PRO A 17 7.72 -12.75 -4.19
N GLU A 18 7.72 -14.02 -4.55
CA GLU A 18 6.57 -14.90 -4.33
C GLU A 18 6.17 -14.98 -2.86
N LEU A 19 7.13 -14.89 -1.97
CA LEU A 19 6.86 -15.00 -0.53
C LEU A 19 6.04 -13.84 -0.01
N TRP A 20 6.49 -12.61 -0.25
CA TRP A 20 5.76 -11.44 0.23
C TRP A 20 4.52 -11.15 -0.61
N LEU A 21 4.54 -11.49 -1.90
CA LEU A 21 3.40 -11.26 -2.78
C LEU A 21 2.18 -12.07 -2.34
N LYS A 22 2.39 -13.30 -1.93
CA LYS A 22 1.31 -14.15 -1.40
C LYS A 22 0.71 -13.56 -0.14
N ILE A 23 1.56 -13.05 0.76
CA ILE A 23 1.13 -12.42 2.01
C ILE A 23 0.34 -11.14 1.72
N LEU A 24 0.86 -10.29 0.84
CA LEU A 24 0.21 -9.04 0.45
C LEU A 24 -1.17 -9.30 -0.16
N LYS A 25 -1.26 -10.24 -1.09
CA LYS A 25 -2.54 -10.58 -1.73
C LYS A 25 -3.57 -11.09 -0.73
N LYS A 26 -3.13 -11.88 0.25
CA LYS A 26 -4.03 -12.36 1.30
C LYS A 26 -4.66 -11.20 2.08
N GLU A 27 -3.85 -10.22 2.47
CA GLU A 27 -4.36 -9.05 3.19
C GLU A 27 -5.24 -8.17 2.31
N LEU A 28 -4.89 -8.00 1.04
CA LEU A 28 -5.69 -7.19 0.12
C LEU A 28 -7.05 -7.84 -0.18
N ARG A 29 -7.12 -9.15 -0.24
CA ARG A 29 -8.38 -9.87 -0.44
C ARG A 29 -9.37 -9.64 0.70
N GLU A 30 -8.89 -9.35 1.89
CA GLU A 30 -9.75 -8.99 3.03
C GLU A 30 -10.41 -7.62 2.83
N ILE A 31 -9.83 -6.76 1.98
CA ILE A 31 -10.39 -5.46 1.65
C ILE A 31 -11.44 -5.59 0.54
N GLY A 32 -11.22 -6.47 -0.42
CA GLY A 32 -12.12 -6.65 -1.54
C GLY A 32 -11.52 -7.44 -2.68
N LYS A 33 -11.98 -7.18 -3.90
CA LYS A 33 -11.60 -7.91 -5.10
C LYS A 33 -10.72 -7.07 -6.03
N SER A 34 -9.74 -7.69 -6.65
CA SER A 34 -8.93 -7.07 -7.71
C SER A 34 -9.65 -7.25 -9.06
N PRO A 35 -9.63 -6.25 -9.94
CA PRO A 35 -9.03 -4.91 -9.80
C PRO A 35 -9.99 -3.86 -9.21
N LEU A 36 -11.18 -4.26 -8.80
CA LEU A 36 -12.24 -3.35 -8.36
C LEU A 36 -11.86 -2.57 -7.11
N ASN A 37 -11.32 -3.25 -6.09
CA ASN A 37 -11.03 -2.64 -4.79
C ASN A 37 -9.54 -2.47 -4.55
N TRP A 38 -8.70 -3.26 -5.21
CA TRP A 38 -7.26 -3.15 -5.05
C TRP A 38 -6.54 -3.64 -6.31
N GLU A 39 -5.30 -3.21 -6.46
CA GLU A 39 -4.47 -3.59 -7.59
C GLU A 39 -3.01 -3.53 -7.19
N ILE A 40 -2.22 -4.47 -7.72
CA ILE A 40 -0.76 -4.48 -7.59
C ILE A 40 -0.19 -4.11 -8.95
N TYR A 41 0.75 -3.16 -8.96
CA TYR A 41 1.37 -2.67 -10.18
C TYR A 41 2.87 -2.52 -9.99
N ARG A 42 3.61 -2.48 -11.10
CA ARG A 42 5.08 -2.39 -11.10
C ARG A 42 5.77 -3.51 -10.29
N GLY A 43 5.06 -4.58 -9.99
CA GLY A 43 5.61 -5.71 -9.26
C GLY A 43 5.63 -5.57 -7.75
N ASP A 44 5.89 -4.37 -7.22
CA ASP A 44 6.09 -4.13 -5.78
C ASP A 44 5.25 -3.01 -5.20
N SER A 45 4.39 -2.41 -6.00
CA SER A 45 3.51 -1.31 -5.57
C SER A 45 2.05 -1.76 -5.59
N PHE A 46 1.24 -1.20 -4.71
CA PHE A 46 -0.18 -1.53 -4.67
C PHE A 46 -1.02 -0.32 -4.26
N GLN A 47 -2.30 -0.41 -4.55
CA GLN A 47 -3.31 0.53 -4.08
C GLN A 47 -4.57 -0.22 -3.70
N ALA A 48 -5.27 0.28 -2.70
CA ALA A 48 -6.52 -0.30 -2.24
C ALA A 48 -7.51 0.81 -1.87
N GLU A 49 -8.77 0.62 -2.26
CA GLU A 49 -9.85 1.55 -1.99
C GLU A 49 -10.77 0.98 -0.92
N LEU A 50 -11.06 1.78 0.11
CA LEU A 50 -11.98 1.40 1.19
C LEU A 50 -13.13 2.40 1.25
N LYS A 51 -14.36 1.90 1.27
CA LYS A 51 -15.55 2.74 1.38
C LYS A 51 -15.66 3.40 2.74
N ASN A 52 -15.16 2.75 3.78
CA ASN A 52 -15.17 3.29 5.13
C ASN A 52 -13.76 3.75 5.53
N PRO A 53 -13.51 5.07 5.54
CA PRO A 53 -12.18 5.59 5.88
C PRO A 53 -11.70 5.19 7.27
N ALA A 54 -12.62 4.95 8.21
CA ALA A 54 -12.25 4.54 9.56
C ALA A 54 -11.52 3.19 9.59
N GLU A 55 -11.72 2.35 8.59
CA GLU A 55 -11.06 1.06 8.48
C GLU A 55 -9.67 1.14 7.84
N ALA A 56 -9.34 2.26 7.20
CA ALA A 56 -8.10 2.36 6.41
C ALA A 56 -6.86 2.20 7.28
N LEU A 57 -6.82 2.86 8.43
CA LEU A 57 -5.68 2.76 9.33
C LEU A 57 -5.51 1.34 9.87
N ALA A 58 -6.62 0.71 10.27
CA ALA A 58 -6.59 -0.67 10.76
C ALA A 58 -6.07 -1.62 9.69
N ARG A 59 -6.54 -1.48 8.45
CA ARG A 59 -6.06 -2.32 7.34
C ARG A 59 -4.60 -2.06 7.02
N ALA A 60 -4.16 -0.81 7.06
CA ALA A 60 -2.75 -0.47 6.84
C ALA A 60 -1.86 -1.12 7.91
N ILE A 61 -2.28 -1.08 9.17
CA ILE A 61 -1.54 -1.73 10.26
C ILE A 61 -1.48 -3.25 10.05
N LEU A 62 -2.57 -3.88 9.63
CA LEU A 62 -2.59 -5.32 9.36
C LEU A 62 -1.68 -5.70 8.21
N ILE A 63 -1.66 -4.91 7.13
CA ILE A 63 -0.74 -5.10 6.01
C ILE A 63 0.71 -4.98 6.49
N LYS A 64 1.00 -3.94 7.26
CA LYS A 64 2.33 -3.70 7.81
C LYS A 64 2.79 -4.89 8.65
N ALA A 65 1.96 -5.34 9.57
CA ALA A 65 2.27 -6.46 10.46
C ALA A 65 2.52 -7.75 9.66
N ALA A 66 1.66 -8.03 8.69
CA ALA A 66 1.78 -9.24 7.87
C ALA A 66 3.07 -9.22 7.03
N ILE A 67 3.38 -8.11 6.39
CA ILE A 67 4.61 -7.99 5.59
C ILE A 67 5.85 -8.09 6.47
N LYS A 68 5.86 -7.40 7.61
CA LYS A 68 7.01 -7.42 8.51
C LYS A 68 7.19 -8.75 9.24
N SER A 69 6.23 -9.66 9.15
CA SER A 69 6.43 -11.03 9.67
C SER A 69 7.50 -11.79 8.88
N VAL A 70 7.81 -11.33 7.67
CA VAL A 70 8.90 -11.88 6.86
C VAL A 70 10.16 -11.03 7.11
N ARG A 71 11.22 -11.68 7.56
CA ARG A 71 12.48 -10.99 7.84
C ARG A 71 13.06 -10.38 6.56
N GLY A 72 13.48 -9.14 6.63
CA GLY A 72 14.11 -8.44 5.51
C GLY A 72 13.16 -7.70 4.58
N ILE A 73 11.87 -7.71 4.88
CA ILE A 73 10.85 -7.02 4.08
C ILE A 73 10.14 -5.98 4.93
N ASP A 74 9.84 -4.86 4.33
CA ASP A 74 8.99 -3.83 4.95
C ASP A 74 8.04 -3.26 3.88
N VAL A 75 7.16 -2.40 4.29
CA VAL A 75 6.20 -1.73 3.39
C VAL A 75 6.05 -0.28 3.82
N ARG A 76 6.06 0.61 2.83
CA ARG A 76 5.75 2.03 3.01
C ARG A 76 4.36 2.26 2.49
N MET A 77 3.55 3.01 3.24
CA MET A 77 2.17 3.27 2.85
C MET A 77 1.79 4.72 3.10
N ALA A 78 0.88 5.22 2.28
CA ALA A 78 0.22 6.50 2.47
C ALA A 78 -1.28 6.28 2.35
N ILE A 79 -2.05 7.05 3.10
CA ILE A 79 -3.51 7.00 3.07
C ILE A 79 -4.02 8.35 2.60
N GLY A 80 -4.82 8.34 1.52
CA GLY A 80 -5.49 9.52 1.01
C GLY A 80 -7.00 9.41 1.26
N LEU A 81 -7.64 10.54 1.52
CA LEU A 81 -9.09 10.62 1.72
C LEU A 81 -9.70 11.48 0.62
N GLY A 82 -10.89 11.11 0.16
CA GLY A 82 -11.60 11.89 -0.85
C GLY A 82 -12.98 11.34 -1.13
N ASP A 83 -13.71 12.02 -2.02
CA ASP A 83 -14.99 11.54 -2.49
C ASP A 83 -14.79 10.50 -3.57
N LYS A 84 -15.75 9.58 -3.70
CA LYS A 84 -15.63 8.51 -4.70
C LYS A 84 -15.48 9.04 -6.12
N SER A 85 -16.15 10.15 -6.43
CA SER A 85 -16.05 10.81 -7.73
C SER A 85 -14.65 11.36 -8.02
N HIS A 86 -13.80 11.46 -7.00
CA HIS A 86 -12.43 11.97 -7.09
C HIS A 86 -11.39 10.91 -6.73
N ALA A 87 -11.74 9.63 -6.83
CA ALA A 87 -10.85 8.53 -6.45
C ALA A 87 -9.50 8.59 -7.17
N ALA A 88 -9.49 8.90 -8.47
CA ALA A 88 -8.23 9.02 -9.23
C ALA A 88 -7.33 10.12 -8.69
N SER A 89 -7.90 11.27 -8.33
CA SER A 89 -7.14 12.38 -7.73
C SER A 89 -6.61 11.99 -6.35
N THR A 90 -7.40 11.28 -5.56
CA THR A 90 -7.01 10.81 -4.24
C THR A 90 -5.83 9.84 -4.34
N ILE A 91 -5.85 8.94 -5.29
CA ILE A 91 -4.75 8.03 -5.57
C ILE A 91 -3.49 8.80 -5.93
N THR A 92 -3.61 9.80 -6.81
CA THR A 92 -2.50 10.65 -7.22
C THR A 92 -1.92 11.41 -6.03
N GLN A 93 -2.76 11.96 -5.16
CA GLN A 93 -2.33 12.65 -3.95
C GLN A 93 -1.59 11.73 -2.99
N SER A 94 -2.07 10.49 -2.80
CA SER A 94 -1.40 9.51 -1.95
C SER A 94 -0.02 9.15 -2.50
N LYS A 95 0.09 8.95 -3.81
CA LYS A 95 1.37 8.68 -4.46
C LYS A 95 2.33 9.83 -4.31
N ARG A 96 1.88 11.07 -4.51
CA ARG A 96 2.71 12.27 -4.33
C ARG A 96 3.19 12.42 -2.90
N ALA A 97 2.31 12.17 -1.93
CA ALA A 97 2.69 12.24 -0.52
C ALA A 97 3.80 11.23 -0.21
N MET A 98 3.69 10.01 -0.72
CA MET A 98 4.70 8.99 -0.52
C MET A 98 6.02 9.36 -1.21
N GLU A 99 5.96 9.86 -2.45
CA GLU A 99 7.13 10.30 -3.19
C GLU A 99 7.84 11.45 -2.49
N THR A 100 7.08 12.41 -1.97
CA THR A 100 7.64 13.55 -1.22
C THR A 100 8.37 13.06 0.04
N LEU A 101 7.80 12.11 0.77
CA LEU A 101 8.44 11.53 1.93
C LEU A 101 9.77 10.86 1.55
N LEU A 102 9.80 10.16 0.44
CA LEU A 102 11.00 9.51 -0.07
C LEU A 102 12.08 10.53 -0.43
N ASP A 103 11.70 11.60 -1.13
CA ASP A 103 12.63 12.64 -1.57
C ASP A 103 13.25 13.41 -0.40
N HIS A 104 12.51 13.56 0.70
CA HIS A 104 12.95 14.34 1.86
C HIS A 104 13.60 13.49 2.94
N ASN A 105 13.67 12.17 2.78
CA ASN A 105 14.25 11.28 3.77
C ASN A 105 15.44 10.52 3.16
N PRO A 106 16.68 10.94 3.46
CA PRO A 106 17.87 10.33 2.85
C PRO A 106 18.03 8.84 3.12
N LYS A 107 17.36 8.31 4.15
CA LYS A 107 17.38 6.87 4.43
C LYS A 107 16.75 6.02 3.34
N PHE A 108 15.87 6.62 2.54
CA PHE A 108 15.18 5.90 1.47
C PHE A 108 15.86 6.03 0.12
N GLU A 109 16.83 6.91 0.00
CA GLU A 109 17.57 7.14 -1.26
C GLU A 109 18.74 6.18 -1.44
N GLN A 110 19.11 5.46 -0.42
CA GLN A 110 20.29 4.58 -0.43
C GLN A 110 19.91 3.14 -0.78
#